data_7d75833139a939837a8234186fddd6cf
#
_entry.id   7d75833139a939837a8234186fddd6cf
#
_cell.length_a   1.000
_cell.length_b   1.000
_cell.length_c   1.000
_cell.angle_alpha   90.00
_cell.angle_beta   90.00
_cell.angle_gamma   90.00
#
_symmetry.space_group_name_H-M   'P 1'
#
loop_
_entity.id
_entity.type
_entity.pdbx_description
1 polymer ?
#
loop_
_entity_poly.entity_id
_entity_poly.type
_entity_poly.pdbx_seq_one_letter_code
_entity_poly.pdbx_strand_id
1 'polypeptide(L)'
;MNTTESDVLILGGGVIGLCCAHYLLATGRHVTVLDQGRVGSGSSHGNCGTLTPSHAMPLAMPGVIGTALKWLMRSDAPLRIKPRLDPALMRWMANFARRCNWKDFSATSAIKAPFLVRSCALIAELVEREGLDCEYQQSGTLYVYRDSRELAASDWYVKALAAVGIVAEQLEGGQIEALEPALKPGVAGGYLNPGDARLRPDRYVAELARIVRDRGGSIHEGTRIESIERTGARVSRVRTNQGDFTARDVVFALGAWSPAMGRQLGLRLPIQPGKGYSITYTRPGICPRIPVVLKEASVCVTSWESGYRLGSTMEFAGYDTSLNRTRLDALRRAAANYLREPEGSETLEEWYGWRPMTPDDLPIIGGVPGLENLCMATGHGMLGVSMSALTGLLVSEYLGGGPTSLDLAPFSVARFR
;
A
#
# COMPACT_ATOMS: atom_id res chain seq x y z
N MET A 1 32.60 -17.92 -5.04
CA MET A 1 31.33 -17.25 -5.37
C MET A 1 31.64 -15.80 -5.62
N ASN A 2 31.09 -15.21 -6.66
CA ASN A 2 31.31 -13.79 -6.94
C ASN A 2 30.56 -12.95 -5.89
N THR A 3 31.24 -11.99 -5.29
CA THR A 3 30.64 -11.02 -4.37
C THR A 3 30.44 -9.70 -5.09
N THR A 4 29.22 -9.20 -5.12
CA THR A 4 28.89 -7.87 -5.68
C THR A 4 28.86 -6.86 -4.56
N GLU A 5 29.60 -5.75 -4.70
CA GLU A 5 29.66 -4.67 -3.73
C GLU A 5 28.92 -3.44 -4.23
N SER A 6 28.23 -2.72 -3.36
CA SER A 6 27.52 -1.47 -3.65
C SER A 6 27.54 -0.53 -2.44
N ASP A 7 27.25 0.76 -2.64
CA ASP A 7 27.08 1.69 -1.51
C ASP A 7 25.82 1.34 -0.73
N VAL A 8 24.73 1.08 -1.46
CA VAL A 8 23.43 0.73 -0.88
C VAL A 8 22.85 -0.51 -1.54
N LEU A 9 22.50 -1.49 -0.74
CA LEU A 9 21.77 -2.70 -1.15
C LEU A 9 20.32 -2.61 -0.71
N ILE A 10 19.39 -2.66 -1.65
CA ILE A 10 17.94 -2.61 -1.37
C ILE A 10 17.36 -4.01 -1.53
N LEU A 11 16.77 -4.51 -0.45
CA LEU A 11 16.12 -5.82 -0.40
C LEU A 11 14.63 -5.64 -0.69
N GLY A 12 14.20 -6.00 -1.91
CA GLY A 12 12.83 -5.87 -2.41
C GLY A 12 12.67 -4.77 -3.47
N GLY A 13 12.31 -5.18 -4.69
CA GLY A 13 12.05 -4.32 -5.87
C GLY A 13 10.58 -3.94 -6.04
N GLY A 14 9.82 -3.82 -4.94
CA GLY A 14 8.47 -3.21 -4.96
C GLY A 14 8.54 -1.69 -5.07
N VAL A 15 7.37 -1.03 -5.12
CA VAL A 15 7.27 0.44 -5.25
C VAL A 15 8.10 1.18 -4.18
N ILE A 16 8.17 0.66 -2.96
CA ILE A 16 8.95 1.26 -1.87
C ILE A 16 10.45 1.16 -2.15
N GLY A 17 10.94 -0.03 -2.49
CA GLY A 17 12.38 -0.22 -2.78
C GLY A 17 12.85 0.60 -3.98
N LEU A 18 12.03 0.69 -5.03
CA LEU A 18 12.35 1.50 -6.21
C LEU A 18 12.34 3.01 -5.93
N CYS A 19 11.39 3.51 -5.12
CA CYS A 19 11.43 4.90 -4.68
C CYS A 19 12.68 5.17 -3.82
N CYS A 20 13.06 4.26 -2.91
CA CYS A 20 14.32 4.38 -2.18
C CYS A 20 15.52 4.43 -3.14
N ALA A 21 15.56 3.54 -4.16
CA ALA A 21 16.62 3.52 -5.16
C ALA A 21 16.70 4.86 -5.92
N HIS A 22 15.55 5.37 -6.38
CA HIS A 22 15.48 6.63 -7.11
C HIS A 22 16.10 7.80 -6.32
N TYR A 23 15.68 8.00 -5.07
CA TYR A 23 16.18 9.10 -4.24
C TYR A 23 17.65 8.90 -3.83
N LEU A 24 18.12 7.68 -3.58
CA LEU A 24 19.49 7.37 -3.24
C LEU A 24 20.44 7.59 -4.44
N LEU A 25 20.04 7.18 -5.65
CA LEU A 25 20.79 7.46 -6.88
C LEU A 25 20.95 8.96 -7.13
N ALA A 26 19.92 9.76 -6.79
CA ALA A 26 19.99 11.22 -6.90
C ALA A 26 21.05 11.85 -5.97
N THR A 27 21.51 11.13 -4.94
CA THR A 27 22.64 11.57 -4.08
C THR A 27 24.01 11.10 -4.55
N GLY A 28 24.09 10.46 -5.72
CA GLY A 28 25.35 9.97 -6.31
C GLY A 28 25.83 8.63 -5.77
N ARG A 29 25.00 7.88 -5.01
CA ARG A 29 25.36 6.56 -4.48
C ARG A 29 25.16 5.47 -5.52
N HIS A 30 25.99 4.42 -5.48
CA HIS A 30 25.77 3.20 -6.23
C HIS A 30 24.73 2.32 -5.52
N VAL A 31 23.60 2.06 -6.20
CA VAL A 31 22.48 1.33 -5.65
C VAL A 31 22.25 0.01 -6.38
N THR A 32 22.12 -1.07 -5.60
CA THR A 32 21.74 -2.39 -6.10
C THR A 32 20.40 -2.79 -5.46
N VAL A 33 19.43 -3.22 -6.28
CA VAL A 33 18.12 -3.69 -5.85
C VAL A 33 18.02 -5.19 -6.13
N LEU A 34 17.61 -5.96 -5.13
CA LEU A 34 17.36 -7.41 -5.26
C LEU A 34 15.87 -7.68 -5.17
N ASP A 35 15.33 -8.48 -6.09
CA ASP A 35 13.96 -9.01 -5.99
C ASP A 35 13.92 -10.49 -6.35
N GLN A 36 13.15 -11.28 -5.58
CA GLN A 36 13.00 -12.72 -5.83
C GLN A 36 12.20 -13.05 -7.08
N GLY A 37 11.38 -12.13 -7.55
CA GLY A 37 10.59 -12.23 -8.77
C GLY A 37 10.97 -11.15 -9.77
N ARG A 38 9.98 -10.72 -10.56
CA ARG A 38 10.08 -9.50 -11.36
C ARG A 38 9.81 -8.30 -10.47
N VAL A 39 10.46 -7.19 -10.77
CA VAL A 39 10.23 -5.92 -10.11
C VAL A 39 8.75 -5.58 -10.12
N GLY A 40 8.24 -5.19 -8.95
CA GLY A 40 6.85 -4.81 -8.77
C GLY A 40 5.82 -5.93 -8.75
N SER A 41 6.19 -7.20 -9.04
CA SER A 41 5.25 -8.33 -9.11
C SER A 41 4.54 -8.67 -7.79
N GLY A 42 4.94 -8.09 -6.68
CA GLY A 42 4.30 -8.23 -5.37
C GLY A 42 3.04 -7.38 -5.22
N SER A 43 2.79 -6.87 -4.02
CA SER A 43 1.59 -6.08 -3.67
C SER A 43 1.42 -4.80 -4.49
N SER A 44 2.47 -4.32 -5.15
CA SER A 44 2.44 -3.11 -5.97
C SER A 44 1.67 -3.31 -7.28
N HIS A 45 1.73 -4.49 -7.88
CA HIS A 45 1.18 -4.78 -9.22
C HIS A 45 -0.35 -4.62 -9.28
N GLY A 46 -1.08 -5.36 -8.49
CA GLY A 46 -2.56 -5.40 -8.51
C GLY A 46 -3.23 -4.42 -7.55
N ASN A 47 -2.53 -3.37 -7.11
CA ASN A 47 -3.12 -2.28 -6.34
C ASN A 47 -4.18 -1.55 -7.18
N CYS A 48 -5.17 -0.92 -6.52
CA CYS A 48 -6.21 -0.15 -7.21
C CYS A 48 -5.69 1.15 -7.84
N GLY A 49 -4.47 1.57 -7.53
CA GLY A 49 -3.84 2.75 -8.14
C GLY A 49 -4.39 4.08 -7.66
N THR A 50 -5.17 4.09 -6.58
CA THR A 50 -5.59 5.34 -5.95
C THR A 50 -4.49 5.88 -5.04
N LEU A 51 -4.20 7.16 -5.17
CA LEU A 51 -3.34 7.94 -4.30
C LEU A 51 -4.26 8.71 -3.36
N THR A 52 -4.29 8.33 -2.09
CA THR A 52 -5.38 8.70 -1.20
C THR A 52 -4.92 9.36 0.09
N PRO A 53 -4.65 10.68 0.10
CA PRO A 53 -4.61 11.46 1.33
C PRO A 53 -5.83 11.23 2.22
N SER A 54 -7.00 11.03 1.62
CA SER A 54 -8.26 10.72 2.32
C SER A 54 -8.23 9.45 3.18
N HIS A 55 -7.31 8.51 2.93
CA HIS A 55 -7.08 7.34 3.77
C HIS A 55 -6.17 7.60 5.00
N ALA A 56 -6.10 8.86 5.47
CA ALA A 56 -5.38 9.21 6.70
C ALA A 56 -5.96 8.52 7.95
N MET A 57 -7.24 8.18 7.94
CA MET A 57 -7.88 7.46 9.05
C MET A 57 -7.35 6.02 9.11
N PRO A 58 -6.86 5.56 10.27
CA PRO A 58 -6.35 4.19 10.41
C PRO A 58 -7.49 3.16 10.43
N LEU A 59 -7.16 1.91 10.05
CA LEU A 59 -8.09 0.79 10.15
C LEU A 59 -8.46 0.46 11.60
N ALA A 60 -7.55 0.70 12.55
CA ALA A 60 -7.77 0.49 13.98
C ALA A 60 -8.62 1.63 14.57
N MET A 61 -9.92 1.63 14.25
CA MET A 61 -10.87 2.64 14.71
C MET A 61 -11.82 2.07 15.78
N PRO A 62 -12.37 2.91 16.67
CA PRO A 62 -13.37 2.48 17.62
C PRO A 62 -14.57 1.83 16.93
N GLY A 63 -15.04 0.72 17.50
CA GLY A 63 -16.20 -0.04 16.95
C GLY A 63 -15.87 -1.04 15.83
N VAL A 64 -14.68 -0.96 15.21
CA VAL A 64 -14.32 -1.84 14.08
C VAL A 64 -14.34 -3.34 14.46
N ILE A 65 -14.02 -3.68 15.72
CA ILE A 65 -14.03 -5.08 16.19
C ILE A 65 -15.43 -5.67 16.10
N GLY A 66 -16.46 -4.94 16.54
CA GLY A 66 -17.85 -5.39 16.44
C GLY A 66 -18.30 -5.60 14.98
N THR A 67 -17.89 -4.70 14.08
CA THR A 67 -18.13 -4.83 12.64
C THR A 67 -17.38 -6.02 12.05
N ALA A 68 -16.11 -6.22 12.42
CA ALA A 68 -15.32 -7.36 11.97
C ALA A 68 -15.92 -8.70 12.40
N LEU A 69 -16.40 -8.82 13.63
CA LEU A 69 -17.09 -10.03 14.12
C LEU A 69 -18.36 -10.35 13.30
N LYS A 70 -19.17 -9.34 12.95
CA LYS A 70 -20.33 -9.52 12.06
C LYS A 70 -19.91 -10.00 10.67
N TRP A 71 -18.81 -9.46 10.13
CA TRP A 71 -18.29 -9.86 8.84
C TRP A 71 -17.74 -11.28 8.80
N LEU A 72 -17.16 -11.78 9.90
CA LEU A 72 -16.65 -13.16 9.97
C LEU A 72 -17.76 -14.23 9.83
N MET A 73 -19.02 -13.83 10.07
CA MET A 73 -20.18 -14.72 9.88
C MET A 73 -20.64 -14.82 8.42
N ARG A 74 -20.09 -14.01 7.52
CA ARG A 74 -20.46 -13.96 6.10
C ARG A 74 -19.28 -14.36 5.22
N SER A 75 -19.49 -15.28 4.30
CA SER A 75 -18.43 -15.78 3.40
C SER A 75 -17.95 -14.74 2.38
N ASP A 76 -18.80 -13.77 2.03
CA ASP A 76 -18.57 -12.72 1.02
C ASP A 76 -18.23 -11.34 1.61
N ALA A 77 -18.12 -11.22 2.94
CA ALA A 77 -17.82 -9.95 3.60
C ALA A 77 -16.45 -9.40 3.22
N PRO A 78 -16.21 -8.08 3.30
CA PRO A 78 -14.92 -7.46 2.95
C PRO A 78 -13.71 -8.01 3.69
N LEU A 79 -13.90 -8.50 4.92
CA LEU A 79 -12.86 -9.10 5.74
C LEU A 79 -13.12 -10.60 5.95
N ARG A 80 -12.06 -11.40 5.81
CA ARG A 80 -12.04 -12.82 6.18
C ARG A 80 -10.77 -13.16 6.96
N ILE A 81 -10.92 -13.99 7.99
CA ILE A 81 -9.78 -14.59 8.70
C ILE A 81 -9.92 -16.10 8.54
N LYS A 82 -8.94 -16.75 7.87
CA LYS A 82 -8.91 -18.21 7.73
C LYS A 82 -8.54 -18.83 9.09
N PRO A 83 -9.39 -19.68 9.68
CA PRO A 83 -9.07 -20.31 10.95
C PRO A 83 -7.76 -21.10 10.86
N ARG A 84 -6.81 -20.77 11.72
CA ARG A 84 -5.52 -21.46 11.83
C ARG A 84 -4.89 -21.15 13.18
N LEU A 85 -4.08 -22.08 13.69
CA LEU A 85 -3.26 -21.86 14.86
C LEU A 85 -2.00 -21.06 14.44
N ASP A 86 -2.06 -19.76 14.61
CA ASP A 86 -0.98 -18.83 14.26
C ASP A 86 -0.77 -17.84 15.42
N PRO A 87 0.20 -18.11 16.31
CA PRO A 87 0.48 -17.23 17.45
C PRO A 87 0.90 -15.81 17.04
N ALA A 88 1.53 -15.66 15.86
CA ALA A 88 1.91 -14.34 15.33
C ALA A 88 0.67 -13.53 14.92
N LEU A 89 -0.29 -14.15 14.26
CA LEU A 89 -1.56 -13.52 13.91
C LEU A 89 -2.37 -13.18 15.16
N MET A 90 -2.44 -14.08 16.15
CA MET A 90 -3.16 -13.82 17.40
C MET A 90 -2.57 -12.62 18.17
N ARG A 91 -1.23 -12.54 18.25
CA ARG A 91 -0.54 -11.39 18.85
C ARG A 91 -0.79 -10.10 18.07
N TRP A 92 -0.77 -10.18 16.75
CA TRP A 92 -1.06 -9.04 15.88
C TRP A 92 -2.50 -8.55 16.09
N MET A 93 -3.49 -9.44 16.11
CA MET A 93 -4.89 -9.11 16.38
C MET A 93 -5.08 -8.47 17.77
N ALA A 94 -4.41 -9.00 18.79
CA ALA A 94 -4.46 -8.40 20.13
C ALA A 94 -3.86 -6.98 20.15
N ASN A 95 -2.75 -6.76 19.46
CA ASN A 95 -2.15 -5.43 19.34
C ASN A 95 -3.02 -4.48 18.52
N PHE A 96 -3.64 -4.94 17.45
CA PHE A 96 -4.61 -4.19 16.68
C PHE A 96 -5.83 -3.79 17.53
N ALA A 97 -6.41 -4.75 18.27
CA ALA A 97 -7.57 -4.50 19.12
C ALA A 97 -7.30 -3.46 20.22
N ARG A 98 -6.09 -3.47 20.81
CA ARG A 98 -5.68 -2.47 21.81
C ARG A 98 -5.65 -1.04 21.25
N ARG A 99 -5.43 -0.88 19.95
CA ARG A 99 -5.37 0.40 19.26
C ARG A 99 -6.71 0.89 18.73
N CYS A 100 -7.76 0.07 18.82
CA CYS A 100 -9.13 0.44 18.42
C CYS A 100 -9.81 1.36 19.46
N ASN A 101 -9.20 2.53 19.71
CA ASN A 101 -9.69 3.56 20.61
C ASN A 101 -9.45 4.96 20.03
N TRP A 102 -10.20 5.97 20.50
CA TRP A 102 -10.13 7.32 19.95
C TRP A 102 -8.76 8.00 20.09
N LYS A 103 -8.02 7.70 21.16
CA LYS A 103 -6.69 8.28 21.39
C LYS A 103 -5.71 7.83 20.30
N ASP A 104 -5.59 6.53 20.08
CA ASP A 104 -4.67 5.98 19.07
C ASP A 104 -5.16 6.32 17.67
N PHE A 105 -6.48 6.30 17.41
CA PHE A 105 -7.07 6.73 16.14
C PHE A 105 -6.65 8.16 15.79
N SER A 106 -6.87 9.13 16.69
CA SER A 106 -6.54 10.53 16.44
C SER A 106 -5.03 10.74 16.27
N ALA A 107 -4.22 10.11 17.12
CA ALA A 107 -2.76 10.19 17.04
C ALA A 107 -2.23 9.62 15.70
N THR A 108 -2.70 8.44 15.30
CA THR A 108 -2.28 7.83 14.02
C THR A 108 -2.75 8.66 12.83
N SER A 109 -3.97 9.21 12.86
CA SER A 109 -4.49 10.08 11.80
C SER A 109 -3.64 11.33 11.63
N ALA A 110 -3.26 11.98 12.74
CA ALA A 110 -2.41 13.17 12.73
C ALA A 110 -1.01 12.92 12.16
N ILE A 111 -0.48 11.71 12.31
CA ILE A 111 0.81 11.29 11.74
C ILE A 111 0.66 10.94 10.26
N LYS A 112 -0.40 10.20 9.89
CA LYS A 112 -0.61 9.71 8.51
C LYS A 112 -0.98 10.82 7.54
N ALA A 113 -1.81 11.78 7.96
CA ALA A 113 -2.31 12.82 7.07
C ALA A 113 -1.20 13.64 6.40
N PRO A 114 -0.28 14.30 7.13
CA PRO A 114 0.79 15.06 6.51
C PRO A 114 1.74 14.17 5.68
N PHE A 115 1.96 12.91 6.11
CA PHE A 115 2.75 11.95 5.35
C PHE A 115 2.14 11.67 3.98
N LEU A 116 0.84 11.34 3.93
CA LEU A 116 0.14 11.03 2.70
C LEU A 116 0.03 12.23 1.77
N VAL A 117 -0.33 13.41 2.31
CA VAL A 117 -0.41 14.65 1.52
C VAL A 117 0.94 14.96 0.87
N ARG A 118 2.03 14.94 1.64
CA ARG A 118 3.37 15.22 1.09
C ARG A 118 3.83 14.14 0.11
N SER A 119 3.57 12.87 0.42
CA SER A 119 3.97 11.77 -0.47
C SER A 119 3.22 11.81 -1.81
N CYS A 120 1.93 12.10 -1.81
CA CYS A 120 1.15 12.23 -3.04
C CYS A 120 1.60 13.44 -3.88
N ALA A 121 1.95 14.56 -3.23
CA ALA A 121 2.55 15.70 -3.92
C ALA A 121 3.90 15.33 -4.57
N LEU A 122 4.78 14.62 -3.85
CA LEU A 122 6.05 14.13 -4.39
C LEU A 122 5.86 13.15 -5.54
N ILE A 123 4.81 12.33 -5.54
CA ILE A 123 4.48 11.45 -6.67
C ILE A 123 4.09 12.29 -7.90
N ALA A 124 3.25 13.30 -7.73
CA ALA A 124 2.87 14.20 -8.82
C ALA A 124 4.09 14.92 -9.41
N GLU A 125 4.95 15.51 -8.54
CA GLU A 125 6.22 16.14 -8.92
C GLU A 125 7.12 15.14 -9.68
N LEU A 126 7.19 13.88 -9.23
CA LEU A 126 8.00 12.83 -9.84
C LEU A 126 7.48 12.45 -11.24
N VAL A 127 6.17 12.27 -11.36
CA VAL A 127 5.50 11.95 -12.63
C VAL A 127 5.78 13.03 -13.66
N GLU A 128 5.64 14.30 -13.30
CA GLU A 128 5.87 15.44 -14.18
C GLU A 128 7.36 15.56 -14.55
N ARG A 129 8.23 15.57 -13.55
CA ARG A 129 9.67 15.79 -13.74
C ARG A 129 10.36 14.70 -14.56
N GLU A 130 9.99 13.44 -14.35
CA GLU A 130 10.60 12.28 -15.02
C GLU A 130 9.81 11.82 -16.25
N GLY A 131 8.66 12.45 -16.55
CA GLY A 131 7.79 12.09 -17.67
C GLY A 131 7.28 10.65 -17.59
N LEU A 132 6.79 10.22 -16.41
CA LEU A 132 6.38 8.82 -16.21
C LEU A 132 5.08 8.50 -16.96
N ASP A 133 5.10 7.49 -17.83
CA ASP A 133 3.91 6.94 -18.48
C ASP A 133 3.16 5.97 -17.55
N CYS A 134 2.47 6.53 -16.57
CA CYS A 134 1.71 5.74 -15.59
C CYS A 134 0.23 6.15 -15.48
N GLU A 135 -0.30 6.84 -16.48
CA GLU A 135 -1.69 7.30 -16.52
C GLU A 135 -2.12 8.05 -15.24
N TYR A 136 -1.20 8.88 -14.71
CA TYR A 136 -1.47 9.72 -13.54
C TYR A 136 -2.55 10.76 -13.84
N GLN A 137 -3.50 10.90 -12.92
CA GLN A 137 -4.53 11.94 -12.99
C GLN A 137 -4.95 12.40 -11.59
N GLN A 138 -4.96 13.70 -11.38
CA GLN A 138 -5.56 14.35 -10.21
C GLN A 138 -7.09 14.38 -10.41
N SER A 139 -7.77 13.30 -10.04
CA SER A 139 -9.20 13.10 -10.33
C SER A 139 -10.10 13.17 -9.10
N GLY A 140 -9.52 13.21 -7.90
CA GLY A 140 -10.25 12.92 -6.69
C GLY A 140 -10.60 11.43 -6.56
N THR A 141 -11.31 11.08 -5.48
CA THR A 141 -11.92 9.76 -5.24
C THR A 141 -13.32 9.96 -4.71
N LEU A 142 -14.29 9.22 -5.26
CA LEU A 142 -15.69 9.30 -4.91
C LEU A 142 -16.10 8.11 -4.03
N TYR A 143 -16.55 8.36 -2.80
CA TYR A 143 -17.11 7.36 -1.89
C TYR A 143 -18.62 7.37 -2.02
N VAL A 144 -19.20 6.23 -2.37
CA VAL A 144 -20.63 6.13 -2.75
C VAL A 144 -21.36 5.15 -1.84
N TYR A 145 -22.52 5.59 -1.37
CA TYR A 145 -23.45 4.81 -0.56
C TYR A 145 -24.79 4.65 -1.27
N ARG A 146 -25.39 3.46 -1.17
CA ARG A 146 -26.78 3.20 -1.59
C ARG A 146 -27.72 3.15 -0.41
N ASP A 147 -27.23 2.79 0.78
CA ASP A 147 -28.01 2.78 2.01
C ASP A 147 -27.86 4.12 2.75
N SER A 148 -28.96 4.85 2.89
CA SER A 148 -29.00 6.14 3.58
C SER A 148 -28.65 6.04 5.07
N ARG A 149 -28.86 4.89 5.71
CA ARG A 149 -28.50 4.65 7.12
C ARG A 149 -26.99 4.52 7.27
N GLU A 150 -26.32 3.81 6.35
CA GLU A 150 -24.86 3.70 6.34
C GLU A 150 -24.21 5.03 6.00
N LEU A 151 -24.79 5.81 5.10
CA LEU A 151 -24.33 7.18 4.80
C LEU A 151 -24.43 8.05 6.06
N ALA A 152 -25.59 8.10 6.72
CA ALA A 152 -25.78 8.87 7.95
C ALA A 152 -24.81 8.43 9.08
N ALA A 153 -24.55 7.13 9.20
CA ALA A 153 -23.58 6.59 10.16
C ALA A 153 -22.13 7.00 9.84
N SER A 154 -21.86 7.54 8.65
CA SER A 154 -20.53 7.97 8.21
C SER A 154 -20.28 9.50 8.27
N ASP A 155 -21.20 10.29 8.81
CA ASP A 155 -21.10 11.77 8.94
C ASP A 155 -19.83 12.23 9.73
N TRP A 156 -19.34 11.38 10.63
CA TRP A 156 -18.11 11.63 11.36
C TRP A 156 -16.86 11.71 10.44
N TYR A 157 -16.93 11.09 9.25
CA TYR A 157 -15.78 10.96 8.33
C TYR A 157 -15.26 12.32 7.87
N VAL A 158 -16.16 13.21 7.40
CA VAL A 158 -15.78 14.56 6.95
C VAL A 158 -15.13 15.35 8.07
N LYS A 159 -15.71 15.28 9.28
CA LYS A 159 -15.18 15.95 10.47
C LYS A 159 -13.81 15.43 10.86
N ALA A 160 -13.60 14.11 10.77
CA ALA A 160 -12.33 13.47 11.09
C ALA A 160 -11.23 13.87 10.08
N LEU A 161 -11.55 13.94 8.79
CA LEU A 161 -10.61 14.40 7.76
C LEU A 161 -10.29 15.89 7.92
N ALA A 162 -11.31 16.74 8.16
CA ALA A 162 -11.12 18.16 8.40
C ALA A 162 -10.21 18.45 9.61
N ALA A 163 -10.31 17.63 10.67
CA ALA A 163 -9.46 17.75 11.86
C ALA A 163 -7.96 17.51 11.57
N VAL A 164 -7.62 16.87 10.45
CA VAL A 164 -6.23 16.65 9.99
C VAL A 164 -5.90 17.41 8.70
N GLY A 165 -6.73 18.41 8.35
CA GLY A 165 -6.49 19.31 7.22
C GLY A 165 -6.79 18.73 5.85
N ILE A 166 -7.56 17.63 5.75
CA ILE A 166 -7.96 17.00 4.49
C ILE A 166 -9.41 17.36 4.19
N VAL A 167 -9.65 17.82 2.95
CA VAL A 167 -10.98 18.20 2.48
C VAL A 167 -11.73 16.96 1.96
N ALA A 168 -12.97 16.78 2.42
CA ALA A 168 -13.94 15.87 1.83
C ALA A 168 -15.27 16.62 1.67
N GLU A 169 -15.86 16.54 0.49
CA GLU A 169 -17.10 17.21 0.14
C GLU A 169 -18.24 16.19 0.19
N GLN A 170 -19.26 16.47 1.00
CA GLN A 170 -20.46 15.64 1.04
C GLN A 170 -21.36 16.00 -0.14
N LEU A 171 -21.81 14.97 -0.86
CA LEU A 171 -22.66 15.07 -2.03
C LEU A 171 -23.95 14.25 -1.86
N GLU A 172 -25.07 14.82 -2.29
CA GLU A 172 -26.34 14.10 -2.38
C GLU A 172 -26.34 13.13 -3.58
N GLY A 173 -27.23 12.13 -3.56
CA GLY A 173 -27.30 11.10 -4.60
C GLY A 173 -27.45 11.67 -6.01
N GLY A 174 -28.32 12.67 -6.21
CA GLY A 174 -28.49 13.32 -7.52
C GLY A 174 -27.24 14.05 -8.01
N GLN A 175 -26.46 14.66 -7.11
CA GLN A 175 -25.20 15.31 -7.46
C GLN A 175 -24.15 14.28 -7.89
N ILE A 176 -24.08 13.13 -7.18
CA ILE A 176 -23.18 12.04 -7.52
C ILE A 176 -23.54 11.41 -8.87
N GLU A 177 -24.82 11.18 -9.16
CA GLU A 177 -25.28 10.61 -10.43
C GLU A 177 -25.01 11.55 -11.61
N ALA A 178 -25.08 12.86 -11.39
CA ALA A 178 -24.70 13.88 -12.39
C ALA A 178 -23.18 13.93 -12.61
N LEU A 179 -22.40 13.81 -11.54
CA LEU A 179 -20.95 13.84 -11.58
C LEU A 179 -20.37 12.56 -12.23
N GLU A 180 -20.95 11.39 -11.90
CA GLU A 180 -20.48 10.08 -12.34
C GLU A 180 -21.62 9.25 -12.99
N PRO A 181 -21.91 9.49 -14.30
CA PRO A 181 -22.98 8.82 -15.01
C PRO A 181 -22.82 7.30 -15.18
N ALA A 182 -21.65 6.73 -14.89
CA ALA A 182 -21.44 5.29 -14.90
C ALA A 182 -22.16 4.57 -13.75
N LEU A 183 -22.57 5.31 -12.71
CA LEU A 183 -23.34 4.77 -11.62
C LEU A 183 -24.79 4.50 -12.02
N LYS A 184 -25.36 3.45 -11.47
CA LYS A 184 -26.81 3.18 -11.55
C LYS A 184 -27.59 4.16 -10.68
N PRO A 185 -28.82 4.52 -11.05
CA PRO A 185 -29.69 5.33 -10.21
C PRO A 185 -29.95 4.73 -8.82
N GLY A 186 -30.29 5.58 -7.87
CA GLY A 186 -30.63 5.19 -6.49
C GLY A 186 -29.42 5.20 -5.56
N VAL A 187 -28.43 6.05 -5.84
CA VAL A 187 -27.36 6.40 -4.91
C VAL A 187 -27.93 7.29 -3.81
N ALA A 188 -27.72 6.95 -2.54
CA ALA A 188 -28.18 7.77 -1.41
C ALA A 188 -27.36 9.04 -1.22
N GLY A 189 -26.06 8.98 -1.53
CA GLY A 189 -25.11 10.07 -1.39
C GLY A 189 -23.70 9.55 -1.18
N GLY A 190 -22.79 10.45 -0.76
CA GLY A 190 -21.42 10.08 -0.51
C GLY A 190 -20.47 11.25 -0.31
N TYR A 191 -19.20 11.02 -0.58
CA TYR A 191 -18.15 12.02 -0.37
C TYR A 191 -17.18 12.06 -1.55
N LEU A 192 -16.90 13.24 -2.07
CA LEU A 192 -15.80 13.50 -2.97
C LEU A 192 -14.58 13.93 -2.17
N ASN A 193 -13.45 13.29 -2.38
CA ASN A 193 -12.16 13.64 -1.81
C ASN A 193 -11.29 14.25 -2.93
N PRO A 194 -11.30 15.58 -3.15
CA PRO A 194 -10.69 16.20 -4.32
C PRO A 194 -9.15 16.16 -4.30
N GLY A 195 -8.56 16.02 -3.11
CA GLY A 195 -7.11 15.89 -2.94
C GLY A 195 -6.52 14.52 -3.34
N ASP A 196 -7.37 13.54 -3.63
CA ASP A 196 -6.95 12.23 -4.07
C ASP A 196 -6.62 12.24 -5.58
N ALA A 197 -5.81 11.27 -6.02
CA ALA A 197 -5.44 11.07 -7.41
C ALA A 197 -5.47 9.58 -7.78
N ARG A 198 -5.21 9.28 -9.03
CA ARG A 198 -5.02 7.91 -9.52
C ARG A 198 -3.81 7.79 -10.43
N LEU A 199 -3.24 6.61 -10.50
CA LEU A 199 -2.25 6.20 -11.49
C LEU A 199 -2.40 4.70 -11.77
N ARG A 200 -1.79 4.21 -12.85
CA ARG A 200 -1.70 2.79 -13.14
C ARG A 200 -0.48 2.18 -12.43
N PRO A 201 -0.66 1.39 -11.35
CA PRO A 201 0.43 1.04 -10.44
C PRO A 201 1.49 0.12 -11.05
N ASP A 202 1.11 -0.81 -11.92
CA ASP A 202 2.04 -1.66 -12.64
C ASP A 202 2.94 -0.83 -13.58
N ARG A 203 2.39 0.17 -14.30
CA ARG A 203 3.18 1.10 -15.11
C ARG A 203 4.06 2.01 -14.26
N TYR A 204 3.52 2.57 -13.17
CA TYR A 204 4.31 3.40 -12.26
C TYR A 204 5.55 2.68 -11.75
N VAL A 205 5.42 1.41 -11.34
CA VAL A 205 6.55 0.60 -10.88
C VAL A 205 7.52 0.28 -12.02
N ALA A 206 7.01 -0.02 -13.22
CA ALA A 206 7.86 -0.25 -14.40
C ALA A 206 8.67 1.00 -14.78
N GLU A 207 8.05 2.17 -14.75
CA GLU A 207 8.72 3.44 -15.01
C GLU A 207 9.76 3.79 -13.94
N LEU A 208 9.46 3.56 -12.66
CA LEU A 208 10.46 3.69 -11.59
C LEU A 208 11.66 2.78 -11.83
N ALA A 209 11.43 1.53 -12.23
CA ALA A 209 12.52 0.59 -12.52
C ALA A 209 13.33 1.03 -13.74
N ARG A 210 12.69 1.61 -14.77
CA ARG A 210 13.38 2.20 -15.92
C ARG A 210 14.30 3.32 -15.46
N ILE A 211 13.78 4.29 -14.69
CA ILE A 211 14.59 5.42 -14.20
C ILE A 211 15.77 4.94 -13.33
N VAL A 212 15.54 3.96 -12.47
CA VAL A 212 16.61 3.39 -11.64
C VAL A 212 17.74 2.84 -12.53
N ARG A 213 17.40 2.11 -13.60
CA ARG A 213 18.39 1.58 -14.57
C ARG A 213 19.09 2.70 -15.37
N ASP A 214 18.32 3.66 -15.88
CA ASP A 214 18.82 4.79 -16.67
C ASP A 214 19.80 5.65 -15.88
N ARG A 215 19.65 5.71 -14.54
CA ARG A 215 20.56 6.41 -13.62
C ARG A 215 21.72 5.55 -13.11
N GLY A 216 21.93 4.38 -13.68
CA GLY A 216 23.05 3.50 -13.34
C GLY A 216 22.81 2.60 -12.13
N GLY A 217 21.58 2.52 -11.60
CA GLY A 217 21.22 1.55 -10.57
C GLY A 217 21.13 0.12 -11.13
N SER A 218 21.60 -0.85 -10.37
CA SER A 218 21.55 -2.27 -10.73
C SER A 218 20.31 -2.92 -10.15
N ILE A 219 19.54 -3.64 -10.97
CA ILE A 219 18.35 -4.39 -10.52
C ILE A 219 18.55 -5.87 -10.88
N HIS A 220 18.56 -6.73 -9.85
CA HIS A 220 18.70 -8.17 -9.97
C HIS A 220 17.34 -8.82 -9.69
N GLU A 221 16.65 -9.21 -10.76
CA GLU A 221 15.39 -9.96 -10.72
C GLU A 221 15.66 -11.47 -10.55
N GLY A 222 14.69 -12.24 -10.04
CA GLY A 222 14.85 -13.67 -9.78
C GLY A 222 15.90 -13.97 -8.68
N THR A 223 16.31 -12.95 -7.93
CA THR A 223 17.35 -13.04 -6.90
C THR A 223 16.72 -13.24 -5.53
N ARG A 224 16.58 -14.50 -5.13
CA ARG A 224 15.99 -14.89 -3.85
C ARG A 224 17.03 -14.80 -2.73
N ILE A 225 16.74 -14.02 -1.71
CA ILE A 225 17.54 -13.94 -0.49
C ILE A 225 17.39 -15.26 0.29
N GLU A 226 18.51 -15.90 0.59
CA GLU A 226 18.59 -17.13 1.37
C GLU A 226 18.94 -16.86 2.82
N SER A 227 19.94 -15.98 3.03
CA SER A 227 20.31 -15.54 4.38
C SER A 227 20.85 -14.12 4.40
N ILE A 228 20.66 -13.47 5.56
CA ILE A 228 21.23 -12.17 5.88
C ILE A 228 22.16 -12.35 7.07
N GLU A 229 23.46 -12.21 6.82
CA GLU A 229 24.50 -12.39 7.82
C GLU A 229 24.87 -11.07 8.49
N ARG A 230 25.21 -11.12 9.76
CA ARG A 230 25.69 -9.96 10.51
C ARG A 230 27.02 -10.25 11.21
N THR A 231 27.86 -9.24 11.31
CA THR A 231 29.07 -9.24 12.13
C THR A 231 28.95 -8.07 13.11
N GLY A 232 28.82 -8.39 14.40
CA GLY A 232 28.54 -7.39 15.42
C GLY A 232 27.22 -6.66 15.18
N ALA A 233 27.28 -5.33 15.07
CA ALA A 233 26.14 -4.45 14.86
C ALA A 233 25.88 -4.12 13.37
N ARG A 234 26.47 -4.86 12.44
CA ARG A 234 26.33 -4.56 11.00
C ARG A 234 25.87 -5.79 10.22
N VAL A 235 25.00 -5.57 9.23
CA VAL A 235 24.76 -6.54 8.16
C VAL A 235 26.03 -6.61 7.34
N SER A 236 26.65 -7.78 7.28
CA SER A 236 27.95 -7.99 6.62
C SER A 236 27.79 -8.61 5.24
N ARG A 237 26.75 -9.41 5.02
CA ARG A 237 26.52 -10.13 3.76
C ARG A 237 25.06 -10.52 3.59
N VAL A 238 24.60 -10.49 2.34
CA VAL A 238 23.31 -11.05 1.91
C VAL A 238 23.60 -12.19 0.93
N ARG A 239 23.28 -13.42 1.30
CA ARG A 239 23.41 -14.59 0.42
C ARG A 239 22.16 -14.78 -0.39
N THR A 240 22.34 -15.09 -1.66
CA THR A 240 21.25 -15.31 -2.60
C THR A 240 21.52 -16.54 -3.48
N ASN A 241 20.50 -16.99 -4.18
CA ASN A 241 20.62 -18.04 -5.20
C ASN A 241 21.50 -17.62 -6.42
N GLN A 242 21.87 -16.33 -6.54
CA GLN A 242 22.68 -15.81 -7.64
C GLN A 242 24.06 -15.29 -7.19
N GLY A 243 24.46 -15.56 -5.95
CA GLY A 243 25.72 -15.13 -5.36
C GLY A 243 25.54 -14.27 -4.13
N ASP A 244 26.64 -13.75 -3.61
CA ASP A 244 26.67 -12.96 -2.39
C ASP A 244 26.70 -11.45 -2.71
N PHE A 245 26.03 -10.67 -1.88
CA PHE A 245 26.03 -9.21 -1.98
C PHE A 245 26.49 -8.59 -0.67
N THR A 246 27.29 -7.54 -0.76
CA THR A 246 27.75 -6.72 0.35
C THR A 246 27.48 -5.25 0.07
N ALA A 247 27.22 -4.48 1.11
CA ALA A 247 27.03 -3.04 0.95
C ALA A 247 27.41 -2.28 2.23
N ARG A 248 27.71 -1.01 2.06
CA ARG A 248 27.90 -0.08 3.17
C ARG A 248 26.61 0.06 3.99
N ASP A 249 25.47 0.27 3.30
CA ASP A 249 24.16 0.40 3.88
C ASP A 249 23.16 -0.59 3.25
N VAL A 250 22.19 -1.08 4.03
CA VAL A 250 21.16 -2.01 3.56
C VAL A 250 19.79 -1.42 3.83
N VAL A 251 18.94 -1.35 2.79
CA VAL A 251 17.52 -0.95 2.91
C VAL A 251 16.65 -2.19 2.87
N PHE A 252 15.84 -2.36 3.90
CA PHE A 252 14.97 -3.52 4.09
C PHE A 252 13.54 -3.20 3.63
N ALA A 253 13.22 -3.45 2.35
CA ALA A 253 11.96 -3.11 1.70
C ALA A 253 11.14 -4.35 1.28
N LEU A 254 11.18 -5.42 2.09
CA LEU A 254 10.65 -6.75 1.76
C LEU A 254 9.12 -6.90 1.94
N GLY A 255 8.38 -5.81 2.21
CA GLY A 255 6.93 -5.84 2.30
C GLY A 255 6.41 -6.94 3.22
N ALA A 256 5.51 -7.77 2.73
CA ALA A 256 4.90 -8.85 3.52
C ALA A 256 5.89 -9.95 3.95
N TRP A 257 7.04 -10.09 3.30
CA TRP A 257 8.08 -11.08 3.65
C TRP A 257 9.02 -10.59 4.76
N SER A 258 8.89 -9.33 5.17
CA SER A 258 9.71 -8.71 6.23
C SER A 258 9.79 -9.52 7.53
N PRO A 259 8.70 -10.14 8.05
CA PRO A 259 8.81 -10.92 9.30
C PRO A 259 9.70 -12.15 9.16
N ALA A 260 9.71 -12.80 8.01
CA ALA A 260 10.52 -14.00 7.80
C ALA A 260 12.02 -13.67 7.78
N MET A 261 12.39 -12.66 7.00
CA MET A 261 13.79 -12.22 6.87
C MET A 261 14.28 -11.48 8.12
N GLY A 262 13.41 -10.68 8.77
CA GLY A 262 13.75 -9.96 10.00
C GLY A 262 14.15 -10.90 11.15
N ARG A 263 13.54 -12.09 11.23
CA ARG A 263 13.93 -13.10 12.25
C ARG A 263 15.40 -13.51 12.17
N GLN A 264 15.98 -13.54 10.98
CA GLN A 264 17.41 -13.86 10.78
C GLN A 264 18.33 -12.80 11.43
N LEU A 265 17.82 -11.57 11.55
CA LEU A 265 18.50 -10.45 12.21
C LEU A 265 18.10 -10.27 13.69
N GLY A 266 17.30 -11.19 14.23
CA GLY A 266 16.78 -11.11 15.60
C GLY A 266 15.62 -10.11 15.76
N LEU A 267 15.05 -9.62 14.66
CA LEU A 267 13.95 -8.64 14.67
C LEU A 267 12.60 -9.35 14.71
N ARG A 268 11.71 -8.87 15.58
CA ARG A 268 10.31 -9.30 15.65
C ARG A 268 9.44 -8.21 15.04
N LEU A 269 9.17 -8.31 13.74
CA LEU A 269 8.35 -7.34 13.01
C LEU A 269 6.88 -7.77 13.08
N PRO A 270 5.98 -6.95 13.68
CA PRO A 270 4.57 -7.28 13.79
C PRO A 270 3.82 -6.96 12.50
N ILE A 271 4.23 -7.57 11.41
CA ILE A 271 3.59 -7.45 10.10
C ILE A 271 2.85 -8.73 9.78
N GLN A 272 1.60 -8.61 9.34
CA GLN A 272 0.80 -9.73 8.84
C GLN A 272 0.49 -9.56 7.35
N PRO A 273 0.56 -10.63 6.55
CA PRO A 273 0.16 -10.59 5.16
C PRO A 273 -1.37 -10.49 5.05
N GLY A 274 -1.85 -9.31 4.71
CA GLY A 274 -3.25 -9.05 4.40
C GLY A 274 -3.51 -9.28 2.91
N LYS A 275 -4.01 -10.46 2.54
CA LYS A 275 -4.26 -10.82 1.15
C LYS A 275 -5.41 -10.01 0.57
N GLY A 276 -5.15 -9.33 -0.53
CA GLY A 276 -6.14 -8.62 -1.32
C GLY A 276 -6.29 -9.25 -2.69
N TYR A 277 -7.39 -8.90 -3.37
CA TYR A 277 -7.71 -9.41 -4.69
C TYR A 277 -8.06 -8.27 -5.62
N SER A 278 -7.77 -8.42 -6.91
CA SER A 278 -8.26 -7.52 -7.94
C SER A 278 -8.57 -8.27 -9.24
N ILE A 279 -9.45 -7.69 -10.04
CA ILE A 279 -9.77 -8.12 -11.39
C ILE A 279 -9.52 -6.94 -12.30
N THR A 280 -8.72 -7.13 -13.33
CA THR A 280 -8.48 -6.14 -14.37
C THR A 280 -9.18 -6.58 -15.64
N TYR A 281 -9.96 -5.69 -16.22
CA TYR A 281 -10.68 -5.88 -17.47
C TYR A 281 -10.19 -4.90 -18.54
N THR A 282 -10.55 -5.17 -19.78
CA THR A 282 -10.65 -4.14 -20.82
C THR A 282 -11.61 -3.05 -20.35
N ARG A 283 -11.42 -1.83 -20.83
CA ARG A 283 -12.27 -0.71 -20.43
C ARG A 283 -13.70 -0.89 -20.96
N PRO A 284 -14.75 -0.88 -20.10
CA PRO A 284 -16.13 -0.85 -20.57
C PRO A 284 -16.47 0.45 -21.28
N GLY A 285 -17.52 0.44 -22.09
CA GLY A 285 -17.99 1.61 -22.84
C GLY A 285 -18.43 2.74 -21.90
N ILE A 286 -19.13 2.39 -20.82
CA ILE A 286 -19.54 3.30 -19.75
C ILE A 286 -18.77 2.91 -18.48
N CYS A 287 -17.66 3.59 -18.21
CA CYS A 287 -16.85 3.35 -17.00
C CYS A 287 -16.69 4.63 -16.18
N PRO A 288 -16.44 4.49 -14.86
CA PRO A 288 -16.23 5.64 -14.00
C PRO A 288 -15.08 6.54 -14.48
N ARG A 289 -15.32 7.86 -14.46
CA ARG A 289 -14.31 8.87 -14.76
C ARG A 289 -13.44 9.19 -13.55
N ILE A 290 -14.02 9.07 -12.37
CA ILE A 290 -13.38 9.27 -11.06
C ILE A 290 -13.28 7.88 -10.41
N PRO A 291 -12.18 7.53 -9.71
CA PRO A 291 -12.15 6.32 -8.89
C PRO A 291 -13.31 6.29 -7.89
N VAL A 292 -14.05 5.20 -7.86
CA VAL A 292 -15.22 5.05 -6.98
C VAL A 292 -14.95 3.98 -5.92
N VAL A 293 -15.27 4.28 -4.67
CA VAL A 293 -15.30 3.30 -3.57
C VAL A 293 -16.74 3.00 -3.21
N LEU A 294 -17.16 1.76 -3.47
CA LEU A 294 -18.47 1.22 -3.16
C LEU A 294 -18.48 0.83 -1.68
N LYS A 295 -19.02 1.70 -0.82
CA LYS A 295 -18.70 1.66 0.62
C LYS A 295 -19.23 0.43 1.33
N GLU A 296 -20.46 0.01 1.09
CA GLU A 296 -21.05 -1.17 1.74
C GLU A 296 -20.31 -2.46 1.40
N ALA A 297 -19.75 -2.54 0.18
CA ALA A 297 -18.97 -3.68 -0.25
C ALA A 297 -17.45 -3.51 -0.01
N SER A 298 -17.00 -2.31 0.32
CA SER A 298 -15.58 -1.95 0.43
C SER A 298 -14.79 -2.31 -0.85
N VAL A 299 -15.38 -2.05 -2.02
CA VAL A 299 -14.77 -2.31 -3.34
C VAL A 299 -14.35 -1.00 -3.97
N CYS A 300 -13.10 -0.94 -4.41
CA CYS A 300 -12.56 0.16 -5.18
C CYS A 300 -12.66 -0.15 -6.67
N VAL A 301 -13.12 0.82 -7.43
CA VAL A 301 -13.24 0.78 -8.88
C VAL A 301 -12.37 1.88 -9.47
N THR A 302 -11.40 1.51 -10.29
CA THR A 302 -10.51 2.48 -10.95
C THR A 302 -10.47 2.18 -12.44
N SER A 303 -10.60 3.22 -13.26
CA SER A 303 -10.45 3.14 -14.72
C SER A 303 -9.24 3.95 -15.18
N TRP A 304 -8.57 3.45 -16.19
CA TRP A 304 -7.50 4.10 -16.93
C TRP A 304 -7.82 4.05 -18.41
N GLU A 305 -7.07 4.71 -19.26
CA GLU A 305 -7.24 4.58 -20.72
C GLU A 305 -7.00 3.13 -21.17
N SER A 306 -6.02 2.48 -20.54
CA SER A 306 -5.57 1.13 -20.86
C SER A 306 -6.28 0.02 -20.10
N GLY A 307 -7.32 0.29 -19.29
CA GLY A 307 -8.02 -0.74 -18.56
C GLY A 307 -8.96 -0.25 -17.47
N TYR A 308 -9.53 -1.20 -16.76
CA TYR A 308 -10.51 -1.02 -15.70
C TYR A 308 -10.29 -2.07 -14.62
N ARG A 309 -10.23 -1.67 -13.36
CA ARG A 309 -9.91 -2.58 -12.25
C ARG A 309 -10.93 -2.49 -11.13
N LEU A 310 -11.39 -3.66 -10.71
CA LEU A 310 -12.10 -3.88 -9.46
C LEU A 310 -11.11 -4.42 -8.43
N GLY A 311 -11.06 -3.86 -7.27
CA GLY A 311 -10.16 -4.33 -6.24
C GLY A 311 -10.65 -4.06 -4.85
N SER A 312 -10.03 -4.67 -3.91
CA SER A 312 -10.10 -4.56 -2.46
C SER A 312 -10.23 -5.92 -1.79
N THR A 313 -11.09 -6.06 -0.80
CA THR A 313 -11.19 -7.17 0.16
C THR A 313 -9.90 -7.39 0.97
N MET A 314 -10.06 -8.00 2.14
CA MET A 314 -8.94 -8.33 3.03
C MET A 314 -9.11 -9.75 3.55
N GLU A 315 -8.07 -10.60 3.37
CA GLU A 315 -8.07 -11.95 3.88
C GLU A 315 -6.77 -12.24 4.65
N PHE A 316 -6.89 -12.65 5.91
CA PHE A 316 -5.76 -13.13 6.69
C PHE A 316 -5.67 -14.67 6.59
N ALA A 317 -5.03 -15.14 5.53
CA ALA A 317 -4.82 -16.57 5.22
C ALA A 317 -3.34 -16.98 5.22
N GLY A 318 -2.43 -16.16 5.78
CA GLY A 318 -0.99 -16.33 5.64
C GLY A 318 -0.54 -16.13 4.21
N TYR A 319 0.46 -16.90 3.78
CA TYR A 319 0.99 -16.84 2.43
C TYR A 319 0.31 -17.86 1.48
N ASP A 320 -1.01 -18.01 1.62
CA ASP A 320 -1.82 -18.81 0.70
C ASP A 320 -1.78 -18.21 -0.71
N THR A 321 -1.31 -18.98 -1.70
CA THR A 321 -1.12 -18.55 -3.09
C THR A 321 -2.32 -18.79 -3.99
N SER A 322 -3.40 -19.39 -3.48
CA SER A 322 -4.59 -19.70 -4.27
C SER A 322 -5.45 -18.46 -4.55
N LEU A 323 -6.04 -18.37 -5.74
CA LEU A 323 -7.09 -17.40 -6.03
C LEU A 323 -8.41 -17.86 -5.38
N ASN A 324 -8.97 -17.04 -4.50
CA ASN A 324 -10.24 -17.33 -3.86
C ASN A 324 -11.39 -16.81 -4.73
N ARG A 325 -12.08 -17.72 -5.44
CA ARG A 325 -13.19 -17.39 -6.34
C ARG A 325 -14.32 -16.61 -5.65
N THR A 326 -14.70 -17.00 -4.43
CA THR A 326 -15.73 -16.29 -3.67
C THR A 326 -15.38 -14.81 -3.48
N ARG A 327 -14.09 -14.48 -3.33
CA ARG A 327 -13.61 -13.10 -3.18
C ARG A 327 -13.67 -12.34 -4.50
N LEU A 328 -13.26 -12.95 -5.59
CA LEU A 328 -13.35 -12.35 -6.93
C LEU A 328 -14.82 -12.11 -7.32
N ASP A 329 -15.69 -13.10 -7.08
CA ASP A 329 -17.12 -12.97 -7.36
C ASP A 329 -17.80 -11.90 -6.48
N ALA A 330 -17.30 -11.66 -5.26
CA ALA A 330 -17.79 -10.56 -4.44
C ALA A 330 -17.49 -9.19 -5.07
N LEU A 331 -16.31 -9.03 -5.74
CA LEU A 331 -15.99 -7.81 -6.47
C LEU A 331 -16.96 -7.59 -7.64
N ARG A 332 -17.25 -8.65 -8.42
CA ARG A 332 -18.19 -8.61 -9.55
C ARG A 332 -19.60 -8.23 -9.09
N ARG A 333 -20.09 -8.91 -8.03
CA ARG A 333 -21.42 -8.60 -7.45
C ARG A 333 -21.51 -7.16 -6.96
N ALA A 334 -20.47 -6.67 -6.28
CA ALA A 334 -20.43 -5.28 -5.83
C ALA A 334 -20.53 -4.31 -7.01
N ALA A 335 -19.69 -4.50 -8.03
CA ALA A 335 -19.71 -3.69 -9.23
C ALA A 335 -21.08 -3.75 -9.94
N ALA A 336 -21.67 -4.95 -10.08
CA ALA A 336 -22.98 -5.13 -10.71
C ALA A 336 -24.11 -4.40 -9.97
N ASN A 337 -24.01 -4.23 -8.65
CA ASN A 337 -25.02 -3.49 -7.88
C ASN A 337 -24.95 -1.96 -8.12
N TYR A 338 -23.77 -1.42 -8.42
CA TYR A 338 -23.56 0.04 -8.49
C TYR A 338 -23.39 0.58 -9.91
N LEU A 339 -22.82 -0.19 -10.82
CA LEU A 339 -22.38 0.29 -12.13
C LEU A 339 -23.29 -0.18 -13.26
N ARG A 340 -23.45 0.65 -14.27
CA ARG A 340 -24.22 0.33 -15.48
C ARG A 340 -23.53 -0.77 -16.28
N GLU A 341 -22.22 -0.64 -16.49
CA GLU A 341 -21.37 -1.64 -17.11
C GLU A 341 -20.31 -2.08 -16.06
N PRO A 342 -20.60 -3.14 -15.29
CA PRO A 342 -19.74 -3.54 -14.16
C PRO A 342 -18.45 -4.24 -14.55
N GLU A 343 -18.36 -4.75 -15.79
CA GLU A 343 -17.24 -5.52 -16.32
C GLU A 343 -16.90 -5.08 -17.74
N GLY A 344 -15.65 -5.18 -18.13
CA GLY A 344 -15.24 -5.03 -19.53
C GLY A 344 -15.50 -6.30 -20.32
N SER A 345 -15.37 -6.21 -21.66
CA SER A 345 -15.61 -7.35 -22.57
C SER A 345 -14.65 -8.52 -22.36
N GLU A 346 -13.48 -8.25 -21.81
CA GLU A 346 -12.43 -9.24 -21.54
C GLU A 346 -11.86 -9.09 -20.13
N THR A 347 -11.65 -10.21 -19.43
CA THR A 347 -10.86 -10.27 -18.19
C THR A 347 -9.38 -10.39 -18.56
N LEU A 348 -8.62 -9.33 -18.33
CA LEU A 348 -7.19 -9.29 -18.60
C LEU A 348 -6.38 -10.00 -17.52
N GLU A 349 -6.80 -9.86 -16.25
CA GLU A 349 -6.08 -10.42 -15.11
C GLU A 349 -7.00 -10.63 -13.91
N GLU A 350 -6.85 -11.76 -13.24
CA GLU A 350 -7.30 -11.99 -11.86
C GLU A 350 -6.06 -12.13 -10.97
N TRP A 351 -5.95 -11.29 -9.96
CA TRP A 351 -4.74 -11.15 -9.17
C TRP A 351 -5.00 -11.21 -7.66
N TYR A 352 -3.99 -11.61 -6.93
CA TYR A 352 -3.91 -11.47 -5.47
C TYR A 352 -2.52 -10.95 -5.05
N GLY A 353 -2.45 -10.31 -3.89
CA GLY A 353 -1.19 -9.90 -3.29
C GLY A 353 -1.31 -9.68 -1.78
N TRP A 354 -0.17 -9.73 -1.09
CA TRP A 354 -0.11 -9.59 0.35
C TRP A 354 0.29 -8.18 0.77
N ARG A 355 -0.64 -7.45 1.36
CA ARG A 355 -0.38 -6.16 1.98
C ARG A 355 0.39 -6.36 3.28
N PRO A 356 1.49 -5.65 3.54
CA PRO A 356 2.26 -5.76 4.77
C PRO A 356 1.60 -4.99 5.91
N MET A 357 0.62 -5.61 6.60
CA MET A 357 -0.22 -4.95 7.60
C MET A 357 0.48 -4.85 8.96
N THR A 358 0.73 -3.65 9.43
CA THR A 358 1.13 -3.35 10.81
C THR A 358 -0.11 -3.20 11.70
N PRO A 359 -0.04 -3.44 13.03
CA PRO A 359 -1.22 -3.36 13.90
C PRO A 359 -1.66 -1.93 14.20
N ASP A 360 -0.83 -0.92 13.92
CA ASP A 360 -1.10 0.50 14.13
C ASP A 360 -1.31 1.27 12.83
N ASP A 361 -1.29 0.58 11.69
CA ASP A 361 -1.48 1.14 10.36
C ASP A 361 -0.44 2.22 9.96
N LEU A 362 0.71 2.26 10.65
CA LEU A 362 1.87 3.07 10.30
C LEU A 362 2.98 2.19 9.69
N PRO A 363 3.70 2.67 8.67
CA PRO A 363 4.87 1.97 8.14
C PRO A 363 6.02 1.93 9.15
N ILE A 364 6.99 1.08 8.89
CA ILE A 364 8.26 1.01 9.65
C ILE A 364 9.33 1.62 8.75
N ILE A 365 9.86 2.77 9.15
CA ILE A 365 10.85 3.54 8.39
C ILE A 365 11.97 3.99 9.34
N GLY A 366 13.22 3.92 8.86
CA GLY A 366 14.40 4.40 9.59
C GLY A 366 15.27 3.30 10.18
N GLY A 367 16.23 3.68 11.00
CA GLY A 367 17.25 2.78 11.54
C GLY A 367 16.71 1.74 12.51
N VAL A 368 17.50 0.72 12.71
CA VAL A 368 17.20 -0.40 13.61
C VAL A 368 18.13 -0.35 14.80
N PRO A 369 17.63 -0.22 16.05
CA PRO A 369 18.48 -0.22 17.22
C PRO A 369 19.33 -1.50 17.32
N GLY A 370 20.66 -1.33 17.38
CA GLY A 370 21.63 -2.44 17.40
C GLY A 370 22.05 -2.97 16.04
N LEU A 371 21.62 -2.31 14.92
CA LEU A 371 22.10 -2.56 13.55
C LEU A 371 22.38 -1.22 12.87
N GLU A 372 23.67 -0.88 12.75
CA GLU A 372 24.14 0.46 12.34
C GLU A 372 23.88 0.78 10.88
N ASN A 373 23.92 -0.22 10.01
CA ASN A 373 23.81 -0.07 8.56
C ASN A 373 22.51 -0.63 7.98
N LEU A 374 21.48 -0.84 8.82
CA LEU A 374 20.18 -1.32 8.36
C LEU A 374 19.12 -0.23 8.51
N CYS A 375 18.51 0.14 7.40
CA CYS A 375 17.36 1.04 7.34
C CYS A 375 16.10 0.27 6.92
N MET A 376 15.04 0.37 7.70
CA MET A 376 13.75 -0.24 7.39
C MET A 376 12.93 0.66 6.48
N ALA A 377 12.21 0.06 5.53
CA ALA A 377 11.22 0.71 4.67
C ALA A 377 10.11 -0.29 4.32
N THR A 378 9.26 -0.64 5.28
CA THR A 378 8.28 -1.72 5.14
C THR A 378 7.00 -1.49 5.96
N GLY A 379 6.02 -2.36 5.84
CA GLY A 379 4.81 -2.27 6.68
C GLY A 379 3.78 -1.22 6.24
N HIS A 380 3.79 -0.80 4.98
CA HIS A 380 2.95 0.28 4.44
C HIS A 380 1.47 -0.11 4.25
N GLY A 381 1.07 -1.31 4.68
CA GLY A 381 -0.32 -1.75 4.63
C GLY A 381 -0.94 -1.68 3.23
N MET A 382 -2.07 -1.03 3.12
CA MET A 382 -2.78 -0.81 1.85
C MET A 382 -2.26 0.40 1.07
N LEU A 383 -1.46 1.28 1.69
CA LEU A 383 -1.13 2.60 1.20
C LEU A 383 0.30 2.71 0.62
N GLY A 384 0.94 1.56 0.35
CA GLY A 384 2.33 1.54 -0.11
C GLY A 384 2.59 2.40 -1.35
N VAL A 385 1.67 2.43 -2.32
CA VAL A 385 1.80 3.29 -3.50
C VAL A 385 1.71 4.77 -3.09
N SER A 386 0.68 5.15 -2.34
CA SER A 386 0.48 6.54 -1.87
C SER A 386 1.63 7.05 -0.99
N MET A 387 2.29 6.16 -0.24
CA MET A 387 3.38 6.51 0.68
C MET A 387 4.78 6.39 0.06
N SER A 388 4.89 5.93 -1.19
CA SER A 388 6.17 5.47 -1.76
C SER A 388 7.22 6.58 -1.90
N ALA A 389 6.85 7.73 -2.45
CA ALA A 389 7.82 8.77 -2.76
C ALA A 389 8.41 9.39 -1.48
N LEU A 390 7.58 9.71 -0.48
CA LEU A 390 8.09 10.26 0.77
C LEU A 390 8.90 9.22 1.55
N THR A 391 8.51 7.94 1.51
CA THR A 391 9.34 6.87 2.11
C THR A 391 10.72 6.83 1.49
N GLY A 392 10.81 6.90 0.15
CA GLY A 392 12.10 6.92 -0.55
C GLY A 392 12.94 8.12 -0.18
N LEU A 393 12.34 9.30 -0.12
CA LEU A 393 13.02 10.54 0.30
C LEU A 393 13.56 10.43 1.74
N LEU A 394 12.72 10.02 2.69
CA LEU A 394 13.10 9.88 4.10
C LEU A 394 14.22 8.86 4.32
N VAL A 395 14.22 7.75 3.58
CA VAL A 395 15.31 6.77 3.61
C VAL A 395 16.62 7.39 3.08
N SER A 396 16.54 8.15 1.99
CA SER A 396 17.69 8.83 1.41
C SER A 396 18.27 9.89 2.37
N GLU A 397 17.42 10.70 2.97
CA GLU A 397 17.82 11.70 3.98
C GLU A 397 18.45 11.04 5.22
N TYR A 398 17.83 9.99 5.75
CA TYR A 398 18.33 9.24 6.90
C TYR A 398 19.73 8.65 6.63
N LEU A 399 19.92 7.98 5.50
CA LEU A 399 21.22 7.41 5.12
C LEU A 399 22.26 8.48 4.72
N GLY A 400 21.80 9.68 4.39
CA GLY A 400 22.64 10.86 4.19
C GLY A 400 23.21 11.44 5.48
N GLY A 401 22.68 11.06 6.66
CA GLY A 401 23.12 11.54 7.97
C GLY A 401 22.66 12.97 8.31
N GLY A 402 21.79 13.56 7.48
CA GLY A 402 21.18 14.86 7.70
C GLY A 402 19.83 14.79 8.44
N PRO A 403 19.19 15.94 8.69
CA PRO A 403 17.82 15.98 9.21
C PRO A 403 16.87 15.41 8.17
N THR A 404 15.84 14.68 8.65
CA THR A 404 14.77 14.15 7.79
C THR A 404 13.62 15.15 7.69
N SER A 405 12.95 15.17 6.53
CA SER A 405 11.81 16.06 6.24
C SER A 405 10.62 15.84 7.16
N LEU A 406 10.52 14.65 7.79
CA LEU A 406 9.56 14.32 8.84
C LEU A 406 10.29 13.61 9.99
N ASP A 407 9.77 13.78 11.22
CA ASP A 407 10.23 12.99 12.36
C ASP A 407 9.97 11.49 12.13
N LEU A 408 11.04 10.69 12.20
CA LEU A 408 10.98 9.23 12.05
C LEU A 408 10.60 8.47 13.32
N ALA A 409 10.55 9.14 14.48
CA ALA A 409 10.24 8.47 15.75
C ALA A 409 8.90 7.70 15.71
N PRO A 410 7.80 8.22 15.16
CA PRO A 410 6.55 7.48 15.04
C PRO A 410 6.63 6.24 14.13
N PHE A 411 7.59 6.22 13.20
CA PHE A 411 7.79 5.13 12.24
C PHE A 411 8.87 4.13 12.67
N SER A 412 9.56 4.39 13.77
CA SER A 412 10.63 3.53 14.28
C SER A 412 10.11 2.13 14.62
N VAL A 413 10.89 1.10 14.28
CA VAL A 413 10.62 -0.29 14.70
C VAL A 413 10.61 -0.46 16.23
N ALA A 414 11.29 0.43 16.97
CA ALA A 414 11.34 0.42 18.42
C ALA A 414 9.97 0.63 19.11
N ARG A 415 8.97 1.22 18.40
CA ARG A 415 7.60 1.41 18.91
C ARG A 415 6.84 0.11 19.20
N PHE A 416 7.40 -1.02 18.81
CA PHE A 416 6.85 -2.37 19.03
C PHE A 416 7.60 -3.19 20.09
N ARG A 417 8.55 -2.59 20.78
CA ARG A 417 9.31 -3.22 21.89
C ARG A 417 8.55 -3.18 23.20
#